data_9986f0696903325ed9fb3508bb1ad161
#
_entry.id   9986f0696903325ed9fb3508bb1ad161
#
_cell.length_a   1.000
_cell.length_b   1.000
_cell.length_c   1.000
_cell.angle_alpha   90.00
_cell.angle_beta   90.00
_cell.angle_gamma   90.00
#
_symmetry.space_group_name_H-M   'P 1'
#
loop_
_entity.id
_entity.type
_entity.pdbx_description
1 polymer ?
#
loop_
_entity_poly.entity_id
_entity_poly.type
_entity_poly.pdbx_seq_one_letter_code
_entity_poly.pdbx_strand_id
1 'polypeptide(L)'
;MKKLAVLLGAALLLPFGAYAKTKVDVAKIYGNIKVVNSGADYKVKVVNSFPDLKVKVVTSSANSPGKWRMVTASPDYKIQFVNAFPDFTIKYVDSFPGPTQ
;
A
#
# COMPACT_ATOMS: atom_id res chain seq x y z
N MET A 1 9.40 31.69 -23.18
CA MET A 1 9.29 31.49 -23.08
C MET A 1 8.88 30.92 -22.58
N LYS A 2 8.99 30.81 -22.64
CA LYS A 2 8.80 30.22 -22.38
C LYS A 2 8.30 29.54 -21.89
N LYS A 3 8.25 29.39 -21.89
CA LYS A 3 7.92 28.74 -21.58
C LYS A 3 7.29 28.02 -21.25
N LEU A 4 7.23 27.96 -21.60
CA LEU A 4 6.69 27.26 -21.54
C LEU A 4 6.31 26.39 -21.21
N ALA A 5 6.50 26.37 -21.41
CA ALA A 5 6.26 25.55 -21.36
C ALA A 5 5.98 24.71 -20.88
N VAL A 6 6.19 24.69 -20.90
CA VAL A 6 6.07 23.92 -20.64
C VAL A 6 5.50 23.31 -20.15
N LEU A 7 5.53 23.35 -20.31
CA LEU A 7 5.14 22.78 -20.10
C LEU A 7 4.60 22.13 -19.74
N LEU A 8 4.70 21.93 -19.89
CA LEU A 8 4.22 21.40 -19.85
C LEU A 8 3.85 20.66 -19.45
N GLY A 9 4.08 20.57 -19.55
CA GLY A 9 3.91 19.82 -19.47
C GLY A 9 3.42 19.14 -18.96
N ALA A 10 3.60 18.95 -18.86
CA ALA A 10 3.29 18.32 -18.62
C ALA A 10 2.52 17.76 -18.32
N ALA A 11 2.57 17.69 -18.40
CA ALA A 11 1.97 17.21 -18.35
C ALA A 11 1.32 16.56 -18.55
N LEU A 12 1.47 16.32 -19.02
CA LEU A 12 0.99 15.77 -19.39
C LEU A 12 0.74 14.92 -19.38
N LEU A 13 1.12 14.57 -19.36
CA LEU A 13 1.05 13.80 -19.39
C LEU A 13 0.62 13.21 -18.91
N LEU A 14 0.85 12.98 -18.84
CA LEU A 14 0.56 12.38 -18.36
C LEU A 14 -0.24 12.08 -17.78
N PRO A 15 -0.55 12.07 -17.74
CA PRO A 15 -1.58 11.61 -16.95
C PRO A 15 -1.62 10.23 -16.83
N PHE A 16 -0.91 9.62 -17.47
CA PHE A 16 -0.83 8.31 -17.20
C PHE A 16 -0.43 8.07 -15.90
N GLY A 17 -0.07 9.02 -15.20
CA GLY A 17 0.24 8.85 -13.86
C GLY A 17 -0.84 8.26 -13.11
N ALA A 18 -2.01 8.33 -13.62
CA ALA A 18 -3.15 7.77 -12.94
C ALA A 18 -3.05 6.29 -12.82
N TYR A 19 -2.32 5.69 -13.68
CA TYR A 19 -2.15 4.29 -13.52
C TYR A 19 -0.92 4.01 -12.81
N ALA A 20 -0.29 5.01 -12.35
CA ALA A 20 1.00 4.85 -11.76
C ALA A 20 0.92 3.92 -10.61
N LYS A 21 1.97 3.26 -10.37
CA LYS A 21 2.11 2.45 -9.21
C LYS A 21 2.08 3.31 -8.00
N THR A 22 1.67 2.72 -6.90
CA THR A 22 1.79 3.39 -5.62
C THR A 22 3.25 3.77 -5.39
N LYS A 23 3.45 4.87 -4.66
CA LYS A 23 4.79 5.29 -4.31
C LYS A 23 5.40 4.50 -3.19
N VAL A 24 4.59 3.73 -2.49
CA VAL A 24 5.05 2.93 -1.36
C VAL A 24 5.59 1.61 -1.89
N ASP A 25 6.75 1.21 -1.39
CA ASP A 25 7.28 -0.11 -1.71
C ASP A 25 6.59 -1.13 -0.83
N VAL A 26 5.47 -1.66 -1.30
CA VAL A 26 4.63 -2.55 -0.51
C VAL A 26 5.32 -3.87 -0.19
N ALA A 27 6.35 -4.24 -0.95
CA ALA A 27 7.09 -5.45 -0.66
C ALA A 27 7.82 -5.37 0.68
N LYS A 28 8.03 -4.17 1.19
CA LYS A 28 8.71 -3.99 2.48
C LYS A 28 7.75 -3.91 3.65
N ILE A 29 6.44 -3.86 3.39
CA ILE A 29 5.47 -3.68 4.47
C ILE A 29 4.93 -5.04 4.87
N TYR A 30 5.63 -5.70 5.77
CA TYR A 30 5.20 -6.97 6.33
C TYR A 30 5.73 -7.04 7.76
N GLY A 31 5.28 -8.04 8.49
CA GLY A 31 5.69 -8.19 9.88
C GLY A 31 4.53 -7.96 10.82
N ASN A 32 4.82 -7.35 11.95
CA ASN A 32 3.82 -7.05 12.97
C ASN A 32 3.11 -5.76 12.60
N ILE A 33 1.80 -5.84 12.48
CA ILE A 33 0.98 -4.73 11.99
C ILE A 33 -0.05 -4.38 13.06
N LYS A 34 -0.15 -3.11 13.38
CA LYS A 34 -1.18 -2.61 14.30
C LYS A 34 -2.14 -1.71 13.53
N VAL A 35 -3.43 -1.95 13.71
CA VAL A 35 -4.47 -1.11 13.11
C VAL A 35 -4.77 0.02 14.08
N VAL A 36 -4.75 1.24 13.58
CA VAL A 36 -4.98 2.43 14.39
C VAL A 36 -6.02 3.32 13.70
N ASN A 37 -6.56 4.26 14.46
CA ASN A 37 -7.52 5.23 13.93
C ASN A 37 -6.89 6.58 13.60
N SER A 38 -5.65 6.77 14.02
CA SER A 38 -4.92 8.01 13.73
C SER A 38 -3.44 7.73 13.95
N GLY A 39 -2.60 8.56 13.36
CA GLY A 39 -1.17 8.40 13.54
C GLY A 39 -0.59 7.19 12.83
N ALA A 40 -1.22 6.72 11.77
CA ALA A 40 -0.74 5.56 11.04
C ALA A 40 0.48 5.91 10.20
N ASP A 41 1.31 4.91 9.96
CA ASP A 41 2.40 5.05 9.00
C ASP A 41 1.83 5.07 7.58
N TYR A 42 0.77 4.28 7.33
CA TYR A 42 0.15 4.19 6.01
C TYR A 42 -1.35 4.07 6.13
N LYS A 43 -2.05 4.64 5.14
CA LYS A 43 -3.48 4.47 4.96
C LYS A 43 -3.71 3.41 3.91
N VAL A 44 -4.56 2.45 4.19
CA VAL A 44 -4.71 1.26 3.38
C VAL A 44 -6.18 1.04 3.07
N LYS A 45 -6.47 0.68 1.82
CA LYS A 45 -7.82 0.31 1.42
C LYS A 45 -7.85 -1.14 1.03
N VAL A 46 -8.85 -1.86 1.51
CA VAL A 46 -9.07 -3.26 1.13
C VAL A 46 -9.90 -3.28 -0.13
N VAL A 47 -9.44 -4.01 -1.13
CA VAL A 47 -10.11 -4.13 -2.42
C VAL A 47 -10.30 -5.60 -2.77
N ASN A 48 -11.15 -5.86 -3.77
CA ASN A 48 -11.43 -7.22 -4.22
C ASN A 48 -10.65 -7.59 -5.47
N SER A 49 -10.10 -6.61 -6.16
CA SER A 49 -9.36 -6.87 -7.39
C SER A 49 -8.27 -5.85 -7.57
N PHE A 50 -7.24 -6.25 -8.26
CA PHE A 50 -6.09 -5.40 -8.60
C PHE A 50 -5.47 -4.68 -7.39
N PRO A 51 -5.16 -5.43 -6.30
CA PRO A 51 -4.49 -4.80 -5.15
C PRO A 51 -3.04 -4.51 -5.46
N ASP A 52 -2.46 -3.58 -4.71
CA ASP A 52 -1.02 -3.38 -4.75
C ASP A 52 -0.29 -4.51 -4.03
N LEU A 53 -0.91 -5.06 -2.98
CA LEU A 53 -0.30 -6.09 -2.15
C LEU A 53 -1.35 -7.12 -1.79
N LYS A 54 -1.01 -8.39 -1.95
CA LYS A 54 -1.84 -9.49 -1.45
C LYS A 54 -1.35 -9.83 -0.06
N VAL A 55 -2.26 -9.83 0.91
CA VAL A 55 -1.92 -9.97 2.33
C VAL A 55 -2.49 -11.25 2.87
N LYS A 56 -1.63 -12.06 3.48
CA LYS A 56 -2.05 -13.21 4.27
C LYS A 56 -1.83 -12.87 5.74
N VAL A 57 -2.89 -12.96 6.52
CA VAL A 57 -2.79 -12.74 7.96
C VAL A 57 -2.31 -14.04 8.58
N VAL A 58 -1.24 -13.94 9.36
CA VAL A 58 -0.64 -15.09 10.00
C VAL A 58 -0.65 -14.92 11.52
N THR A 59 -0.50 -16.02 12.24
CA THR A 59 -0.45 -15.98 13.70
C THR A 59 0.94 -16.27 14.22
N SER A 60 1.87 -16.53 13.31
CA SER A 60 3.27 -16.78 13.68
C SER A 60 4.13 -15.76 12.94
N SER A 61 5.40 -16.05 12.77
CA SER A 61 6.32 -15.08 12.18
C SER A 61 5.86 -14.61 10.81
N ALA A 62 5.74 -13.29 10.66
CA ALA A 62 5.43 -12.66 9.39
C ALA A 62 6.73 -12.14 8.81
N ASN A 63 7.46 -13.00 8.14
CA ASN A 63 8.84 -12.70 7.76
C ASN A 63 9.08 -12.64 6.25
N SER A 64 8.05 -12.40 5.49
CA SER A 64 8.20 -12.22 4.05
C SER A 64 7.09 -11.34 3.50
N PRO A 65 7.27 -10.78 2.30
CA PRO A 65 6.30 -9.84 1.76
C PRO A 65 4.88 -10.38 1.77
N GLY A 66 3.96 -9.53 2.19
CA GLY A 66 2.55 -9.86 2.23
C GLY A 66 2.09 -10.62 3.46
N LYS A 67 2.98 -11.05 4.33
CA LYS A 67 2.57 -11.71 5.56
C LYS A 67 2.45 -10.67 6.67
N TRP A 68 1.27 -10.57 7.23
CA TRP A 68 0.98 -9.60 8.29
C TRP A 68 0.51 -10.34 9.53
N ARG A 69 1.15 -10.07 10.66
CA ARG A 69 0.70 -10.55 11.94
C ARG A 69 0.09 -9.37 12.68
N MET A 70 -1.20 -9.48 13.00
CA MET A 70 -1.89 -8.38 13.66
C MET A 70 -1.53 -8.36 15.13
N VAL A 71 -1.09 -7.21 15.62
CA VAL A 71 -0.63 -7.05 17.00
C VAL A 71 -1.27 -5.82 17.61
N THR A 72 -1.23 -5.74 18.94
CA THR A 72 -1.72 -4.57 19.67
C THR A 72 -0.58 -3.75 20.26
N ALA A 73 0.63 -4.26 20.21
CA ALA A 73 1.80 -3.57 20.78
C ALA A 73 3.03 -3.87 19.95
N SER A 74 3.97 -2.95 19.96
CA SER A 74 5.27 -3.11 19.32
C SER A 74 5.17 -3.50 17.85
N PRO A 75 4.38 -2.80 17.05
CA PRO A 75 4.27 -3.14 15.64
C PRO A 75 5.50 -2.69 14.86
N ASP A 76 5.70 -3.34 13.71
CA ASP A 76 6.67 -2.85 12.73
C ASP A 76 6.08 -1.68 11.97
N TYR A 77 4.76 -1.73 11.69
CA TYR A 77 4.04 -0.66 11.03
C TYR A 77 2.66 -0.48 11.63
N LYS A 78 2.18 0.75 11.61
CA LYS A 78 0.80 1.09 12.00
C LYS A 78 0.05 1.45 10.73
N ILE A 79 -1.13 0.89 10.55
CA ILE A 79 -1.97 1.18 9.39
C ILE A 79 -3.34 1.66 9.83
N GLN A 80 -3.96 2.44 8.96
CA GLN A 80 -5.34 2.88 9.13
C GLN A 80 -6.10 2.49 7.89
N PHE A 81 -7.25 1.81 8.07
CA PHE A 81 -8.08 1.47 6.93
C PHE A 81 -8.91 2.67 6.53
N VAL A 82 -8.96 2.95 5.23
CA VAL A 82 -9.70 4.08 4.69
C VAL A 82 -10.48 3.63 3.46
N ASN A 83 -11.47 4.43 3.08
CA ASN A 83 -12.27 4.16 1.88
C ASN A 83 -11.81 4.98 0.69
N ALA A 84 -11.03 6.03 0.94
CA ALA A 84 -10.61 6.93 -0.12
C ALA A 84 -9.19 7.40 0.15
N PHE A 85 -8.46 7.66 -0.93
CA PHE A 85 -7.11 8.21 -0.89
C PHE A 85 -6.15 7.38 -0.05
N PRO A 86 -6.08 6.06 -0.27
CA PRO A 86 -5.12 5.24 0.46
C PRO A 86 -3.70 5.47 -0.07
N ASP A 87 -2.73 5.11 0.75
CA ASP A 87 -1.35 5.06 0.30
C ASP A 87 -1.12 3.85 -0.58
N PHE A 88 -1.81 2.73 -0.28
CA PHE A 88 -1.80 1.56 -1.14
C PHE A 88 -3.04 0.71 -0.85
N THR A 89 -3.28 -0.27 -1.71
CA THR A 89 -4.43 -1.16 -1.57
C THR A 89 -3.97 -2.58 -1.30
N ILE A 90 -4.81 -3.32 -0.57
CA ILE A 90 -4.53 -4.72 -0.28
C ILE A 90 -5.73 -5.57 -0.59
N LYS A 91 -5.47 -6.87 -0.78
CA LYS A 91 -6.50 -7.89 -0.83
C LYS A 91 -6.05 -9.03 0.05
N TYR A 92 -6.94 -9.50 0.90
CA TYR A 92 -6.61 -10.65 1.74
C TYR A 92 -6.64 -11.92 0.92
N VAL A 93 -5.65 -12.77 1.12
CA VAL A 93 -5.54 -14.05 0.42
C VAL A 93 -5.18 -15.15 1.40
N ASP A 94 -5.42 -16.39 1.00
CA ASP A 94 -5.04 -17.54 1.82
C ASP A 94 -3.71 -18.13 1.38
N SER A 95 -3.28 -17.81 0.17
CA SER A 95 -2.01 -18.32 -0.34
C SER A 95 -1.40 -17.32 -1.29
N PHE A 96 -0.11 -17.47 -1.50
CA PHE A 96 0.67 -16.64 -2.42
C PHE A 96 0.56 -15.14 -2.11
N PRO A 97 0.82 -14.74 -0.85
CA PRO A 97 0.86 -13.31 -0.53
C PRO A 97 2.06 -12.64 -1.18
N GLY A 98 1.99 -11.32 -1.31
CA GLY A 98 3.09 -10.54 -1.81
C GLY A 98 2.63 -9.46 -2.77
N PRO A 99 3.57 -8.65 -3.26
CA PRO A 99 3.23 -7.56 -4.15
C PRO A 99 2.62 -8.08 -5.44
N THR A 100 1.70 -7.27 -5.98
CA THR A 100 1.11 -7.55 -7.28
C THR A 100 1.92 -6.83 -8.32
N GLN A 101 2.22 -7.51 -9.41
CA GLN A 101 2.98 -6.86 -10.48
C GLN A 101 2.12 -6.64 -11.67
#